data_297e56c1852f60ad29deb91133759b02
#
_entry.id   297e56c1852f60ad29deb91133759b02
#
_cell.length_a   1.000
_cell.length_b   1.000
_cell.length_c   1.000
_cell.angle_alpha   90.00
_cell.angle_beta   90.00
_cell.angle_gamma   90.00
#
_symmetry.space_group_name_H-M   'P 1'
#
loop_
_entity.id
_entity.type
_entity.pdbx_description
1 polymer ?
#
loop_
_entity_poly.entity_id
_entity_poly.type
_entity_poly.pdbx_seq_one_letter_code
_entity_poly.pdbx_strand_id
1 'polypeptide(L)'
;MSVNIPNKLEETEFFKEHGNLVEFFDNCCREHQEKIAFESFGVEMSYNNLSNQVNTFASWLSSNFKVGDRVAVMMPNMLVYPVIVYGALKAGIVVVNINPLYTQRELEHVLRDSEAKLLMVWEGVANVAAKSDLASVEKVLVTTVGDLLGFKGKIINLVTRKVKKLVPKYHIDGATMFLDVLNSNEGSSPESLDISIESTAFLQYTGGTTGVSKGAVLTHRNILANIIQAFFTIDPKMYDDSRNEQRIAICPLPLYHIFALTVHNFMLFHIGGRSVLITNPRDLKTFVSIMKKHKFHMISGVNTLYEA
;
A
#
# COMPACT_ATOMS: atom_id res chain seq x y z
N MET A 1 -21.28 24.52 -0.08
CA MET A 1 -20.13 25.43 -0.21
C MET A 1 -19.40 25.09 -1.49
N SER A 2 -19.16 26.03 -2.40
CA SER A 2 -18.34 25.78 -3.59
C SER A 2 -16.90 25.58 -3.14
N VAL A 3 -16.34 24.41 -3.41
CA VAL A 3 -14.93 24.10 -3.14
C VAL A 3 -14.10 24.89 -4.14
N ASN A 4 -13.28 25.82 -3.66
CA ASN A 4 -12.43 26.64 -4.51
C ASN A 4 -11.07 25.93 -4.71
N ILE A 5 -11.04 24.98 -5.63
CA ILE A 5 -9.79 24.29 -6.00
C ILE A 5 -8.95 25.27 -6.82
N PRO A 6 -7.66 25.48 -6.48
CA PRO A 6 -6.78 26.36 -7.25
C PRO A 6 -6.70 25.92 -8.72
N ASN A 7 -6.74 26.88 -9.64
CA ASN A 7 -6.65 26.60 -11.10
C ASN A 7 -5.28 26.03 -11.51
N LYS A 8 -4.26 26.29 -10.70
CA LYS A 8 -2.89 25.80 -10.90
C LYS A 8 -2.38 25.17 -9.60
N LEU A 9 -2.53 23.88 -9.50
CA LEU A 9 -2.13 23.12 -8.30
C LEU A 9 -0.62 23.20 -8.05
N GLU A 10 0.19 23.30 -9.12
CA GLU A 10 1.64 23.40 -9.05
C GLU A 10 2.15 24.70 -8.37
N GLU A 11 1.33 25.73 -8.30
CA GLU A 11 1.66 26.98 -7.61
C GLU A 11 1.40 26.91 -6.10
N THR A 12 0.76 25.83 -5.62
CA THR A 12 0.49 25.62 -4.18
C THR A 12 1.78 25.34 -3.38
N GLU A 13 1.77 25.75 -2.12
CA GLU A 13 2.89 25.45 -1.21
C GLU A 13 3.14 23.95 -1.10
N PHE A 14 2.08 23.13 -1.12
CA PHE A 14 2.17 21.68 -1.10
C PHE A 14 3.03 21.12 -2.25
N PHE A 15 2.88 21.59 -3.50
CA PHE A 15 3.72 21.13 -4.61
C PHE A 15 5.17 21.63 -4.51
N LYS A 16 5.37 22.80 -3.90
CA LYS A 16 6.72 23.34 -3.67
C LYS A 16 7.45 22.56 -2.57
N GLU A 17 6.72 22.07 -1.59
CA GLU A 17 7.24 21.28 -0.48
C GLU A 17 7.49 19.82 -0.88
N HIS A 18 6.66 19.27 -1.78
CA HIS A 18 6.65 17.87 -2.17
C HIS A 18 6.86 17.74 -3.69
N GLY A 19 8.12 17.77 -4.13
CA GLY A 19 8.47 17.67 -5.55
C GLY A 19 8.05 16.36 -6.22
N ASN A 20 7.97 15.27 -5.44
CA ASN A 20 7.50 13.96 -5.88
C ASN A 20 7.00 13.12 -4.68
N LEU A 21 6.49 11.90 -4.91
CA LEU A 21 5.97 11.05 -3.84
C LEU A 21 7.04 10.51 -2.87
N VAL A 22 8.31 10.51 -3.24
CA VAL A 22 9.40 10.11 -2.34
C VAL A 22 9.68 11.23 -1.35
N GLU A 23 9.83 12.46 -1.84
CA GLU A 23 9.99 13.63 -0.99
C GLU A 23 8.77 13.83 -0.08
N PHE A 24 7.56 13.63 -0.62
CA PHE A 24 6.32 13.61 0.16
C PHE A 24 6.41 12.60 1.32
N PHE A 25 6.79 11.37 1.06
CA PHE A 25 6.93 10.32 2.08
C PHE A 25 7.98 10.69 3.14
N ASP A 26 9.17 11.12 2.70
CA ASP A 26 10.27 11.45 3.61
C ASP A 26 9.93 12.67 4.48
N ASN A 27 9.25 13.67 3.94
CA ASN A 27 8.78 14.85 4.69
C ASN A 27 7.75 14.44 5.75
N CYS A 28 6.72 13.67 5.39
CA CYS A 28 5.72 13.18 6.33
C CYS A 28 6.34 12.32 7.44
N CYS A 29 7.28 11.43 7.11
CA CYS A 29 7.95 10.61 8.10
C CYS A 29 8.80 11.44 9.06
N ARG A 30 9.43 12.51 8.59
CA ARG A 30 10.23 13.42 9.42
C ARG A 30 9.35 14.25 10.34
N GLU A 31 8.23 14.75 9.86
CA GLU A 31 7.30 15.58 10.62
C GLU A 31 6.57 14.78 11.71
N HIS A 32 6.21 13.54 11.42
CA HIS A 32 5.31 12.74 12.27
C HIS A 32 5.97 11.52 12.91
N GLN A 33 7.30 11.53 13.12
CA GLN A 33 8.13 10.39 13.51
C GLN A 33 7.52 9.48 14.58
N GLU A 34 7.00 10.08 15.66
CA GLU A 34 6.50 9.37 16.84
C GLU A 34 5.02 8.95 16.72
N LYS A 35 4.30 9.50 15.74
CA LYS A 35 2.90 9.14 15.50
C LYS A 35 2.81 7.74 14.90
N ILE A 36 1.65 7.12 15.04
CA ILE A 36 1.34 5.82 14.43
C ILE A 36 0.80 6.04 13.01
N ALA A 37 1.47 5.49 12.00
CA ALA A 37 1.02 5.59 10.61
C ALA A 37 -0.04 4.51 10.29
N PHE A 38 0.24 3.27 10.65
CA PHE A 38 -0.63 2.14 10.35
C PHE A 38 -0.80 1.23 11.56
N GLU A 39 -1.96 0.58 11.64
CA GLU A 39 -2.25 -0.48 12.59
C GLU A 39 -2.89 -1.66 11.87
N SER A 40 -2.50 -2.88 12.23
CA SER A 40 -3.15 -4.10 11.80
C SER A 40 -3.16 -5.13 12.92
N PHE A 41 -4.28 -5.80 13.15
CA PHE A 41 -4.44 -6.77 14.24
C PHE A 41 -4.05 -6.23 15.64
N GLY A 42 -4.16 -4.91 15.86
CA GLY A 42 -3.74 -4.27 17.11
C GLY A 42 -2.23 -4.24 17.31
N VAL A 43 -1.46 -4.28 16.22
CA VAL A 43 -0.02 -3.97 16.19
C VAL A 43 0.14 -2.67 15.44
N GLU A 44 0.85 -1.74 16.05
CA GLU A 44 1.07 -0.39 15.58
C GLU A 44 2.43 -0.27 14.88
N MET A 45 2.46 0.50 13.80
CA MET A 45 3.66 0.87 13.06
C MET A 45 3.78 2.40 13.05
N SER A 46 4.78 2.95 13.71
CA SER A 46 5.04 4.39 13.68
C SER A 46 5.56 4.84 12.31
N TYR A 47 5.49 6.14 12.04
CA TYR A 47 6.07 6.75 10.85
C TYR A 47 7.57 6.46 10.75
N ASN A 48 8.29 6.55 11.88
CA ASN A 48 9.73 6.25 11.93
C ASN A 48 10.01 4.76 11.62
N ASN A 49 9.23 3.83 12.22
CA ASN A 49 9.41 2.41 11.93
C ASN A 49 9.11 2.10 10.46
N LEU A 50 8.02 2.67 9.91
CA LEU A 50 7.70 2.53 8.49
C LEU A 50 8.84 3.04 7.61
N SER A 51 9.42 4.22 7.91
CA SER A 51 10.55 4.77 7.17
C SER A 51 11.75 3.82 7.14
N ASN A 52 12.09 3.22 8.27
CA ASN A 52 13.18 2.24 8.37
C ASN A 52 12.93 1.01 7.51
N GLN A 53 11.71 0.43 7.57
CA GLN A 53 11.35 -0.73 6.75
C GLN A 53 11.33 -0.39 5.25
N VAL A 54 10.85 0.80 4.90
CA VAL A 54 10.84 1.33 3.52
C VAL A 54 12.26 1.48 3.00
N ASN A 55 13.17 2.08 3.76
CA ASN A 55 14.56 2.24 3.37
C ASN A 55 15.25 0.88 3.14
N THR A 56 15.05 -0.06 4.06
CA THR A 56 15.57 -1.42 3.95
C THR A 56 15.09 -2.10 2.67
N PHE A 57 13.78 -2.05 2.40
CA PHE A 57 13.22 -2.68 1.20
C PHE A 57 13.64 -1.95 -0.09
N ALA A 58 13.67 -0.62 -0.08
CA ALA A 58 14.11 0.17 -1.22
C ALA A 58 15.59 -0.11 -1.58
N SER A 59 16.47 -0.27 -0.59
CA SER A 59 17.87 -0.66 -0.80
C SER A 59 17.98 -2.02 -1.49
N TRP A 60 17.20 -3.01 -1.04
CA TRP A 60 17.17 -4.31 -1.69
C TRP A 60 16.63 -4.21 -3.13
N LEU A 61 15.57 -3.42 -3.35
CA LEU A 61 15.02 -3.21 -4.69
C LEU A 61 16.05 -2.58 -5.63
N SER A 62 16.72 -1.52 -5.21
CA SER A 62 17.75 -0.83 -6.01
C SER A 62 18.94 -1.74 -6.37
N SER A 63 19.25 -2.72 -5.51
CA SER A 63 20.31 -3.70 -5.76
C SER A 63 19.90 -4.82 -6.73
N ASN A 64 18.60 -5.01 -6.98
CA ASN A 64 18.10 -6.14 -7.77
C ASN A 64 17.37 -5.72 -9.05
N PHE A 65 16.89 -4.49 -9.14
CA PHE A 65 16.06 -3.96 -10.23
C PHE A 65 16.54 -2.59 -10.67
N LYS A 66 16.05 -2.13 -11.83
CA LYS A 66 16.39 -0.83 -12.41
C LYS A 66 15.24 0.15 -12.22
N VAL A 67 15.56 1.44 -12.21
CA VAL A 67 14.57 2.52 -12.28
C VAL A 67 13.64 2.28 -13.47
N GLY A 68 12.33 2.38 -13.25
CA GLY A 68 11.30 2.11 -14.25
C GLY A 68 10.85 0.64 -14.36
N ASP A 69 11.54 -0.31 -13.68
CA ASP A 69 11.02 -1.67 -13.54
C ASP A 69 9.70 -1.68 -12.77
N ARG A 70 8.94 -2.75 -12.86
CA ARG A 70 7.59 -2.84 -12.27
C ARG A 70 7.52 -3.95 -11.24
N VAL A 71 6.88 -3.63 -10.09
CA VAL A 71 6.52 -4.59 -9.05
C VAL A 71 5.02 -4.81 -9.02
N ALA A 72 4.58 -6.03 -9.25
CA ALA A 72 3.20 -6.45 -9.11
C ALA A 72 2.90 -6.80 -7.64
N VAL A 73 1.86 -6.19 -7.06
CA VAL A 73 1.50 -6.33 -5.64
C VAL A 73 0.12 -6.94 -5.50
N MET A 74 0.06 -8.21 -5.08
CA MET A 74 -1.16 -9.02 -4.98
C MET A 74 -1.40 -9.43 -3.53
N MET A 75 -2.03 -8.56 -2.74
CA MET A 75 -2.30 -8.80 -1.33
C MET A 75 -3.49 -7.99 -0.78
N PRO A 76 -4.12 -8.43 0.32
CA PRO A 76 -5.10 -7.63 1.05
C PRO A 76 -4.42 -6.54 1.89
N ASN A 77 -5.22 -5.79 2.68
CA ASN A 77 -4.70 -4.80 3.62
C ASN A 77 -3.85 -5.45 4.71
N MET A 78 -2.55 -5.16 4.70
CA MET A 78 -1.54 -5.69 5.62
C MET A 78 -0.49 -4.61 5.89
N LEU A 79 0.25 -4.66 7.01
CA LEU A 79 1.33 -3.70 7.31
C LEU A 79 2.46 -3.72 6.27
N VAL A 80 2.62 -4.82 5.57
CA VAL A 80 3.60 -4.98 4.49
C VAL A 80 3.28 -4.10 3.27
N TYR A 81 1.99 -3.84 2.99
CA TYR A 81 1.59 -3.11 1.79
C TYR A 81 2.19 -1.70 1.69
N PRO A 82 2.09 -0.81 2.69
CA PRO A 82 2.73 0.50 2.63
C PRO A 82 4.26 0.42 2.53
N VAL A 83 4.91 -0.56 3.16
CA VAL A 83 6.36 -0.76 3.03
C VAL A 83 6.74 -1.06 1.59
N ILE A 84 5.98 -1.93 0.91
CA ILE A 84 6.23 -2.27 -0.50
C ILE A 84 6.00 -1.07 -1.40
N VAL A 85 4.88 -0.37 -1.24
CA VAL A 85 4.52 0.78 -2.09
C VAL A 85 5.58 1.88 -1.98
N TYR A 86 5.86 2.35 -0.77
CA TYR A 86 6.84 3.43 -0.59
C TYR A 86 8.27 2.99 -0.91
N GLY A 87 8.62 1.72 -0.61
CA GLY A 87 9.92 1.16 -0.97
C GLY A 87 10.13 1.10 -2.48
N ALA A 88 9.11 0.70 -3.23
CA ALA A 88 9.14 0.69 -4.70
C ALA A 88 9.29 2.10 -5.26
N LEU A 89 8.47 3.06 -4.80
CA LEU A 89 8.56 4.46 -5.23
C LEU A 89 9.95 5.04 -4.94
N LYS A 90 10.52 4.76 -3.76
CA LYS A 90 11.84 5.24 -3.35
C LYS A 90 12.98 4.64 -4.18
N ALA A 91 12.81 3.42 -4.68
CA ALA A 91 13.73 2.77 -5.61
C ALA A 91 13.47 3.15 -7.09
N GLY A 92 12.54 4.07 -7.37
CA GLY A 92 12.17 4.45 -8.73
C GLY A 92 11.43 3.35 -9.51
N ILE A 93 10.78 2.42 -8.80
CA ILE A 93 10.08 1.25 -9.36
C ILE A 93 8.58 1.52 -9.39
N VAL A 94 7.94 1.18 -10.51
CA VAL A 94 6.51 1.38 -10.73
C VAL A 94 5.70 0.30 -10.02
N VAL A 95 4.70 0.69 -9.24
CA VAL A 95 3.81 -0.23 -8.53
C VAL A 95 2.63 -0.64 -9.42
N VAL A 96 2.43 -1.95 -9.58
CA VAL A 96 1.29 -2.54 -10.30
C VAL A 96 0.36 -3.18 -9.28
N ASN A 97 -0.73 -2.52 -8.95
CA ASN A 97 -1.69 -3.04 -7.98
C ASN A 97 -2.57 -4.13 -8.60
N ILE A 98 -2.62 -5.29 -7.95
CA ILE A 98 -3.39 -6.46 -8.38
C ILE A 98 -4.42 -6.85 -7.32
N ASN A 99 -5.66 -7.07 -7.77
CA ASN A 99 -6.69 -7.62 -6.91
C ASN A 99 -6.32 -9.06 -6.48
N PRO A 100 -6.19 -9.36 -5.17
CA PRO A 100 -5.86 -10.70 -4.70
C PRO A 100 -6.94 -11.76 -5.02
N LEU A 101 -8.11 -11.35 -5.50
CA LEU A 101 -9.16 -12.25 -5.96
C LEU A 101 -9.11 -12.57 -7.45
N TYR A 102 -8.11 -12.07 -8.18
CA TYR A 102 -7.94 -12.38 -9.59
C TYR A 102 -7.71 -13.88 -9.82
N THR A 103 -8.29 -14.37 -10.91
CA THR A 103 -8.02 -15.71 -11.43
C THR A 103 -6.62 -15.80 -12.03
N GLN A 104 -6.17 -17.02 -12.31
CA GLN A 104 -4.90 -17.26 -13.00
C GLN A 104 -4.81 -16.44 -14.30
N ARG A 105 -5.84 -16.48 -15.15
CA ARG A 105 -5.86 -15.76 -16.43
C ARG A 105 -5.76 -14.23 -16.27
N GLU A 106 -6.42 -13.68 -15.26
CA GLU A 106 -6.34 -12.24 -14.98
C GLU A 106 -4.96 -11.84 -14.47
N LEU A 107 -4.35 -12.66 -13.60
CA LEU A 107 -2.99 -12.44 -13.11
C LEU A 107 -1.98 -12.48 -14.27
N GLU A 108 -2.03 -13.53 -15.12
CA GLU A 108 -1.15 -13.68 -16.28
C GLU A 108 -1.29 -12.50 -17.26
N HIS A 109 -2.53 -12.02 -17.47
CA HIS A 109 -2.77 -10.85 -18.29
C HIS A 109 -2.05 -9.62 -17.75
N VAL A 110 -2.25 -9.32 -16.45
CA VAL A 110 -1.64 -8.14 -15.82
C VAL A 110 -0.12 -8.24 -15.79
N LEU A 111 0.46 -9.39 -15.44
CA LEU A 111 1.90 -9.58 -15.42
C LEU A 111 2.54 -9.38 -16.79
N ARG A 112 1.93 -9.92 -17.85
CA ARG A 112 2.42 -9.78 -19.23
C ARG A 112 2.27 -8.36 -19.75
N ASP A 113 1.10 -7.72 -19.54
CA ASP A 113 0.80 -6.37 -20.02
C ASP A 113 1.65 -5.30 -19.31
N SER A 114 1.86 -5.46 -18.01
CA SER A 114 2.71 -4.56 -17.22
C SER A 114 4.21 -4.86 -17.34
N GLU A 115 4.59 -6.04 -17.86
CA GLU A 115 5.96 -6.56 -17.85
C GLU A 115 6.61 -6.49 -16.45
N ALA A 116 5.84 -6.83 -15.40
CA ALA A 116 6.32 -6.80 -14.03
C ALA A 116 7.48 -7.77 -13.82
N LYS A 117 8.57 -7.28 -13.20
CA LYS A 117 9.79 -8.03 -12.92
C LYS A 117 9.78 -8.69 -11.55
N LEU A 118 9.06 -8.11 -10.61
CA LEU A 118 8.87 -8.63 -9.26
C LEU A 118 7.39 -8.87 -9.02
N LEU A 119 7.06 -10.04 -8.47
CA LEU A 119 5.73 -10.34 -7.94
C LEU A 119 5.81 -10.43 -6.41
N MET A 120 5.09 -9.51 -5.74
CA MET A 120 4.82 -9.56 -4.30
C MET A 120 3.46 -10.20 -4.09
N VAL A 121 3.41 -11.40 -3.51
CA VAL A 121 2.16 -12.15 -3.35
C VAL A 121 1.92 -12.56 -1.91
N TRP A 122 0.70 -12.37 -1.43
CA TRP A 122 0.27 -12.93 -0.16
C TRP A 122 0.10 -14.45 -0.25
N GLU A 123 0.62 -15.20 0.74
CA GLU A 123 0.57 -16.68 0.75
C GLU A 123 -0.85 -17.28 0.58
N GLY A 124 -1.89 -16.55 1.00
CA GLY A 124 -3.29 -17.01 0.86
C GLY A 124 -3.78 -17.12 -0.59
N VAL A 125 -3.10 -16.49 -1.53
CA VAL A 125 -3.40 -16.55 -2.97
C VAL A 125 -2.18 -16.97 -3.80
N ALA A 126 -1.09 -17.37 -3.18
CA ALA A 126 0.13 -17.81 -3.86
C ALA A 126 -0.08 -19.06 -4.72
N ASN A 127 -1.12 -19.86 -4.44
CA ASN A 127 -1.53 -20.98 -5.30
C ASN A 127 -2.04 -20.55 -6.69
N VAL A 128 -2.53 -19.31 -6.83
CA VAL A 128 -2.89 -18.73 -8.13
C VAL A 128 -1.61 -18.41 -8.88
N ALA A 129 -0.66 -17.71 -8.24
CA ALA A 129 0.64 -17.41 -8.83
C ALA A 129 1.43 -18.70 -9.22
N ALA A 130 1.38 -19.73 -8.38
CA ALA A 130 2.02 -21.01 -8.64
C ALA A 130 1.52 -21.76 -9.89
N LYS A 131 0.32 -21.41 -10.38
CA LYS A 131 -0.28 -21.99 -11.59
C LYS A 131 -0.17 -21.06 -12.80
N SER A 132 0.23 -19.82 -12.59
CA SER A 132 0.30 -18.79 -13.61
C SER A 132 1.62 -18.84 -14.39
N ASP A 133 1.55 -18.37 -15.64
CA ASP A 133 2.76 -18.08 -16.40
C ASP A 133 3.47 -16.85 -15.81
N LEU A 134 4.65 -17.07 -15.24
CA LEU A 134 5.50 -16.06 -14.62
C LEU A 134 6.71 -15.69 -15.48
N ALA A 135 6.68 -15.93 -16.79
CA ALA A 135 7.83 -15.76 -17.68
C ALA A 135 8.42 -14.33 -17.70
N SER A 136 7.60 -13.30 -17.42
CA SER A 136 8.07 -11.91 -17.28
C SER A 136 8.67 -11.61 -15.90
N VAL A 137 8.41 -12.44 -14.90
CA VAL A 137 8.76 -12.21 -13.48
C VAL A 137 10.14 -12.81 -13.19
N GLU A 138 11.07 -11.96 -12.75
CA GLU A 138 12.43 -12.39 -12.40
C GLU A 138 12.52 -12.91 -10.96
N LYS A 139 11.71 -12.34 -10.06
CA LYS A 139 11.66 -12.73 -8.64
C LYS A 139 10.23 -12.75 -8.11
N VAL A 140 9.98 -13.69 -7.20
CA VAL A 140 8.72 -13.76 -6.45
C VAL A 140 9.03 -13.65 -4.96
N LEU A 141 8.41 -12.68 -4.28
CA LEU A 141 8.43 -12.59 -2.83
C LEU A 141 7.06 -12.93 -2.26
N VAL A 142 7.05 -13.87 -1.33
CA VAL A 142 5.84 -14.28 -0.63
C VAL A 142 5.78 -13.58 0.72
N THR A 143 4.63 -13.02 1.05
CA THR A 143 4.37 -12.40 2.36
C THR A 143 3.24 -13.12 3.09
N THR A 144 3.24 -13.02 4.41
CA THR A 144 2.20 -13.59 5.29
C THR A 144 1.42 -12.49 6.00
N VAL A 145 0.21 -12.78 6.45
CA VAL A 145 -0.60 -11.83 7.22
C VAL A 145 0.12 -11.38 8.50
N GLY A 146 0.96 -12.26 9.06
CA GLY A 146 1.70 -12.00 10.29
C GLY A 146 3.01 -11.24 10.12
N ASP A 147 3.41 -10.94 8.88
CA ASP A 147 4.64 -10.19 8.65
C ASP A 147 4.54 -8.78 9.24
N LEU A 148 5.63 -8.34 9.87
CA LEU A 148 5.74 -7.07 10.59
C LEU A 148 4.85 -6.96 11.87
N LEU A 149 4.20 -8.05 12.30
CA LEU A 149 3.41 -8.09 13.54
C LEU A 149 4.20 -8.67 14.73
N GLY A 150 5.50 -8.86 14.59
CA GLY A 150 6.38 -9.40 15.64
C GLY A 150 5.93 -10.80 16.13
N PHE A 151 6.00 -11.04 17.43
CA PHE A 151 5.59 -12.34 18.01
C PHE A 151 4.11 -12.66 17.73
N LYS A 152 3.24 -11.67 17.77
CA LYS A 152 1.81 -11.83 17.46
C LYS A 152 1.58 -12.35 16.04
N GLY A 153 2.44 -11.96 15.10
CA GLY A 153 2.40 -12.43 13.72
C GLY A 153 2.59 -13.94 13.59
N LYS A 154 3.46 -14.54 14.39
CA LYS A 154 3.66 -16.01 14.41
C LYS A 154 2.37 -16.74 14.80
N ILE A 155 1.64 -16.21 15.79
CA ILE A 155 0.35 -16.77 16.25
C ILE A 155 -0.71 -16.59 15.14
N ILE A 156 -0.79 -15.41 14.55
CA ILE A 156 -1.75 -15.11 13.47
C ILE A 156 -1.49 -16.02 12.28
N ASN A 157 -0.24 -16.21 11.86
CA ASN A 157 0.13 -17.13 10.78
C ASN A 157 -0.27 -18.59 11.09
N LEU A 158 -0.04 -19.04 12.32
CA LEU A 158 -0.47 -20.38 12.74
C LEU A 158 -2.00 -20.54 12.64
N VAL A 159 -2.76 -19.55 13.15
CA VAL A 159 -4.23 -19.55 13.08
C VAL A 159 -4.70 -19.53 11.63
N THR A 160 -4.13 -18.67 10.80
CA THR A 160 -4.50 -18.51 9.39
C THR A 160 -4.25 -19.80 8.61
N ARG A 161 -3.08 -20.43 8.82
CA ARG A 161 -2.67 -21.65 8.11
C ARG A 161 -3.36 -22.91 8.65
N LYS A 162 -3.41 -23.10 9.96
CA LYS A 162 -3.82 -24.37 10.58
C LYS A 162 -5.28 -24.40 11.03
N VAL A 163 -5.80 -23.30 11.57
CA VAL A 163 -7.15 -23.21 12.12
C VAL A 163 -8.14 -22.76 11.05
N LYS A 164 -7.90 -21.58 10.46
CA LYS A 164 -8.79 -21.03 9.42
C LYS A 164 -8.58 -21.67 8.05
N LYS A 165 -7.45 -22.35 7.82
CA LYS A 165 -7.07 -23.02 6.56
C LYS A 165 -7.21 -22.08 5.34
N LEU A 166 -6.84 -20.82 5.51
CA LEU A 166 -6.94 -19.78 4.45
C LEU A 166 -5.74 -19.77 3.51
N VAL A 167 -4.72 -20.61 3.77
CA VAL A 167 -3.53 -20.71 2.95
C VAL A 167 -3.55 -22.05 2.22
N PRO A 168 -3.85 -22.07 0.91
CA PRO A 168 -3.76 -23.25 0.08
C PRO A 168 -2.32 -23.74 -0.04
N LYS A 169 -2.13 -25.01 -0.41
CA LYS A 169 -0.78 -25.50 -0.79
C LYS A 169 -0.33 -24.80 -2.07
N TYR A 170 0.89 -24.30 -2.07
CA TYR A 170 1.54 -23.72 -3.24
C TYR A 170 3.01 -24.13 -3.29
N HIS A 171 3.59 -24.08 -4.46
CA HIS A 171 5.03 -24.20 -4.69
C HIS A 171 5.37 -23.27 -5.86
N ILE A 172 6.30 -22.36 -5.63
CA ILE A 172 6.80 -21.42 -6.65
C ILE A 172 8.32 -21.52 -6.59
N ASP A 173 8.93 -22.00 -7.68
CA ASP A 173 10.37 -22.18 -7.77
C ASP A 173 11.10 -20.84 -7.57
N GLY A 174 12.12 -20.82 -6.73
CA GLY A 174 12.91 -19.61 -6.46
C GLY A 174 12.22 -18.52 -5.65
N ALA A 175 10.99 -18.75 -5.18
CA ALA A 175 10.31 -17.77 -4.32
C ALA A 175 11.02 -17.63 -2.96
N THR A 176 11.11 -16.37 -2.49
CA THR A 176 11.73 -16.01 -1.21
C THR A 176 10.67 -15.38 -0.30
N MET A 177 10.83 -15.52 1.01
CA MET A 177 9.94 -14.84 1.95
C MET A 177 10.33 -13.35 2.07
N PHE A 178 9.33 -12.47 2.07
CA PHE A 178 9.54 -11.04 2.21
C PHE A 178 10.29 -10.66 3.49
N LEU A 179 9.97 -11.29 4.64
CA LEU A 179 10.68 -11.06 5.89
C LEU A 179 12.15 -11.45 5.84
N ASP A 180 12.52 -12.52 5.11
CA ASP A 180 13.92 -12.90 4.97
C ASP A 180 14.71 -11.85 4.21
N VAL A 181 14.08 -11.23 3.19
CA VAL A 181 14.65 -10.09 2.46
C VAL A 181 14.86 -8.88 3.38
N LEU A 182 13.88 -8.51 4.18
CA LEU A 182 14.01 -7.40 5.13
C LEU A 182 15.10 -7.66 6.16
N ASN A 183 15.08 -8.83 6.80
CA ASN A 183 16.04 -9.18 7.86
C ASN A 183 17.48 -9.22 7.34
N SER A 184 17.69 -9.71 6.12
CA SER A 184 19.03 -9.80 5.50
C SER A 184 19.58 -8.44 5.06
N ASN A 185 18.73 -7.40 4.97
CA ASN A 185 19.10 -6.05 4.55
C ASN A 185 18.85 -5.00 5.64
N GLU A 186 18.59 -5.43 6.87
CA GLU A 186 18.27 -4.53 7.99
C GLU A 186 19.34 -3.42 8.15
N GLY A 187 18.86 -2.19 8.32
CA GLY A 187 19.70 -1.01 8.49
C GLY A 187 20.31 -0.46 7.20
N SER A 188 20.05 -1.09 6.03
CA SER A 188 20.48 -0.53 4.74
C SER A 188 19.54 0.60 4.31
N SER A 189 20.08 1.51 3.50
CA SER A 189 19.34 2.61 2.89
C SER A 189 19.71 2.73 1.42
N PRO A 190 18.75 3.06 0.53
CA PRO A 190 19.06 3.25 -0.88
C PRO A 190 19.85 4.54 -1.09
N GLU A 191 20.56 4.62 -2.21
CA GLU A 191 21.05 5.90 -2.71
C GLU A 191 19.87 6.80 -3.10
N SER A 192 20.05 8.11 -2.91
CA SER A 192 19.03 9.08 -3.34
C SER A 192 18.95 9.12 -4.86
N LEU A 193 17.74 9.02 -5.38
CA LEU A 193 17.45 9.13 -6.80
C LEU A 193 16.75 10.46 -7.10
N ASP A 194 17.12 11.08 -8.20
CA ASP A 194 16.39 12.23 -8.76
C ASP A 194 15.19 11.69 -9.56
N ILE A 195 14.02 11.64 -8.91
CA ILE A 195 12.80 11.11 -9.51
C ILE A 195 11.94 12.27 -9.98
N SER A 196 11.74 12.34 -11.29
CA SER A 196 10.86 13.36 -11.88
C SER A 196 9.42 13.18 -11.41
N ILE A 197 8.74 14.28 -11.16
CA ILE A 197 7.29 14.31 -10.87
C ILE A 197 6.44 13.70 -11.98
N GLU A 198 6.94 13.68 -13.22
CA GLU A 198 6.29 13.06 -14.38
C GLU A 198 6.58 11.56 -14.50
N SER A 199 7.48 11.01 -13.69
CA SER A 199 7.73 9.58 -13.68
C SER A 199 6.47 8.81 -13.32
N THR A 200 6.29 7.64 -13.93
CA THR A 200 5.19 6.73 -13.62
C THR A 200 5.38 6.18 -12.20
N ALA A 201 4.38 6.37 -11.35
CA ALA A 201 4.36 5.83 -9.98
C ALA A 201 3.56 4.52 -9.90
N PHE A 202 2.42 4.46 -10.61
CA PHE A 202 1.52 3.31 -10.57
C PHE A 202 1.02 2.93 -11.96
N LEU A 203 0.80 1.62 -12.14
CA LEU A 203 -0.11 1.08 -13.16
C LEU A 203 -1.33 0.53 -12.41
N GLN A 204 -2.45 1.23 -12.54
CA GLN A 204 -3.67 0.88 -11.82
C GLN A 204 -4.63 0.16 -12.77
N TYR A 205 -4.74 -1.16 -12.61
CA TYR A 205 -5.62 -1.96 -13.45
C TYR A 205 -7.08 -1.82 -13.01
N THR A 206 -7.93 -1.52 -13.98
CA THR A 206 -9.38 -1.40 -13.78
C THR A 206 -10.12 -2.45 -14.60
N GLY A 207 -11.18 -3.04 -14.03
CA GLY A 207 -12.12 -3.86 -14.80
C GLY A 207 -12.82 -2.98 -15.83
N GLY A 208 -12.38 -3.06 -17.10
CA GLY A 208 -13.02 -2.32 -18.18
C GLY A 208 -14.42 -2.88 -18.45
N THR A 209 -15.35 -2.00 -18.85
CA THR A 209 -16.69 -2.39 -19.35
C THR A 209 -16.61 -3.25 -20.62
N THR A 210 -15.45 -3.38 -21.24
CA THR A 210 -15.16 -4.07 -22.49
C THR A 210 -14.44 -5.43 -22.35
N GLY A 211 -14.29 -5.96 -21.14
CA GLY A 211 -13.88 -7.34 -20.86
C GLY A 211 -12.40 -7.56 -20.52
N VAL A 212 -11.44 -6.78 -21.04
CA VAL A 212 -10.02 -6.92 -20.68
C VAL A 212 -9.60 -5.73 -19.81
N SER A 213 -9.04 -6.00 -18.63
CA SER A 213 -8.55 -4.94 -17.74
C SER A 213 -7.38 -4.19 -18.38
N LYS A 214 -7.37 -2.86 -18.22
CA LYS A 214 -6.32 -1.97 -18.72
C LYS A 214 -5.65 -1.26 -17.57
N GLY A 215 -4.32 -1.10 -17.65
CA GLY A 215 -3.52 -0.37 -16.67
C GLY A 215 -3.55 1.13 -16.94
N ALA A 216 -4.20 1.91 -16.08
CA ALA A 216 -4.10 3.37 -16.11
C ALA A 216 -2.72 3.78 -15.58
N VAL A 217 -1.99 4.56 -16.37
CA VAL A 217 -0.69 5.13 -15.97
C VAL A 217 -0.93 6.33 -15.05
N LEU A 218 -0.42 6.26 -13.83
CA LEU A 218 -0.49 7.34 -12.86
C LEU A 218 0.93 7.80 -12.51
N THR A 219 1.20 9.08 -12.75
CA THR A 219 2.48 9.70 -12.41
C THR A 219 2.51 10.15 -10.95
N HIS A 220 3.70 10.49 -10.43
CA HIS A 220 3.83 11.15 -9.13
C HIS A 220 2.97 12.42 -9.07
N ARG A 221 2.95 13.22 -10.15
CA ARG A 221 2.09 14.40 -10.28
C ARG A 221 0.60 14.09 -10.09
N ASN A 222 0.10 13.04 -10.72
CA ASN A 222 -1.32 12.70 -10.66
C ASN A 222 -1.77 12.41 -9.22
N ILE A 223 -0.94 11.68 -8.47
CA ILE A 223 -1.24 11.34 -7.07
C ILE A 223 -1.16 12.57 -6.18
N LEU A 224 -0.10 13.39 -6.29
CA LEU A 224 0.04 14.64 -5.52
C LEU A 224 -1.12 15.60 -5.79
N ALA A 225 -1.51 15.77 -7.07
CA ALA A 225 -2.66 16.58 -7.44
C ALA A 225 -3.96 16.07 -6.80
N ASN A 226 -4.16 14.74 -6.79
CA ASN A 226 -5.36 14.15 -6.19
C ASN A 226 -5.38 14.30 -4.66
N ILE A 227 -4.23 14.23 -3.99
CA ILE A 227 -4.13 14.51 -2.55
C ILE A 227 -4.64 15.92 -2.24
N ILE A 228 -4.16 16.92 -2.96
CA ILE A 228 -4.62 18.33 -2.78
C ILE A 228 -6.12 18.45 -3.05
N GLN A 229 -6.60 17.91 -4.17
CA GLN A 229 -8.02 17.95 -4.51
C GLN A 229 -8.87 17.32 -3.41
N ALA A 230 -8.42 16.21 -2.83
CA ALA A 230 -9.09 15.55 -1.72
C ALA A 230 -9.17 16.47 -0.48
N PHE A 231 -8.10 17.20 -0.16
CA PHE A 231 -8.10 18.16 0.95
C PHE A 231 -9.16 19.26 0.80
N PHE A 232 -9.36 19.77 -0.41
CA PHE A 232 -10.40 20.78 -0.65
C PHE A 232 -11.82 20.23 -0.56
N THR A 233 -12.00 18.91 -0.60
CA THR A 233 -13.32 18.25 -0.55
C THR A 233 -13.68 17.70 0.82
N ILE A 234 -12.69 17.52 1.71
CA ILE A 234 -12.87 16.95 3.05
C ILE A 234 -13.15 18.08 4.06
N ASP A 235 -13.96 17.76 5.07
CA ASP A 235 -14.24 18.69 6.16
C ASP A 235 -12.93 19.20 6.79
N PRO A 236 -12.69 20.53 6.86
CA PRO A 236 -11.51 21.10 7.49
C PRO A 236 -11.23 20.60 8.91
N LYS A 237 -12.26 20.15 9.64
CA LYS A 237 -12.09 19.51 10.95
C LYS A 237 -11.26 18.23 10.94
N MET A 238 -11.08 17.60 9.78
CA MET A 238 -10.24 16.42 9.64
C MET A 238 -8.75 16.73 9.77
N TYR A 239 -8.34 17.97 9.51
CA TYR A 239 -6.95 18.44 9.64
C TYR A 239 -6.80 19.64 10.58
N ASP A 240 -7.84 19.94 11.36
CA ASP A 240 -7.76 20.95 12.41
C ASP A 240 -6.89 20.42 13.57
N ASP A 241 -5.69 20.93 13.67
CA ASP A 241 -4.69 20.54 14.67
C ASP A 241 -4.98 21.10 16.09
N SER A 242 -6.04 21.91 16.23
CA SER A 242 -6.40 22.60 17.48
C SER A 242 -6.68 21.62 18.64
N ARG A 243 -6.99 20.35 18.33
CA ARG A 243 -7.30 19.32 19.34
C ARG A 243 -6.09 18.53 19.79
N ASN A 244 -4.95 18.68 19.16
CA ASN A 244 -3.72 17.89 19.41
C ASN A 244 -3.96 16.37 19.48
N GLU A 245 -4.98 15.86 18.75
CA GLU A 245 -5.34 14.45 18.68
C GLU A 245 -5.01 13.89 17.30
N GLN A 246 -4.30 12.76 17.28
CA GLN A 246 -4.03 12.05 16.03
C GLN A 246 -5.35 11.62 15.36
N ARG A 247 -5.52 11.92 14.07
CA ARG A 247 -6.68 11.46 13.30
C ARG A 247 -6.59 9.96 13.04
N ILE A 248 -7.66 9.23 13.33
CA ILE A 248 -7.75 7.78 13.14
C ILE A 248 -8.80 7.48 12.09
N ALA A 249 -8.42 6.71 11.08
CA ALA A 249 -9.33 6.24 10.05
C ALA A 249 -9.36 4.71 10.00
N ILE A 250 -10.56 4.14 9.89
CA ILE A 250 -10.73 2.72 9.64
C ILE A 250 -10.65 2.47 8.11
N CYS A 251 -9.81 1.55 7.70
CA CYS A 251 -9.54 1.21 6.31
C CYS A 251 -10.06 -0.19 5.95
N PRO A 252 -11.37 -0.37 5.68
CA PRO A 252 -11.92 -1.64 5.21
C PRO A 252 -11.80 -1.81 3.70
N LEU A 253 -11.70 -0.71 2.94
CA LEU A 253 -11.51 -0.77 1.50
C LEU A 253 -10.09 -1.23 1.15
N PRO A 254 -9.93 -1.99 0.06
CA PRO A 254 -8.63 -2.57 -0.29
C PRO A 254 -7.65 -1.50 -0.76
N LEU A 255 -6.44 -1.50 -0.17
CA LEU A 255 -5.36 -0.57 -0.52
C LEU A 255 -4.86 -0.72 -1.96
N TYR A 256 -5.04 -1.89 -2.58
CA TYR A 256 -4.72 -2.07 -4.00
C TYR A 256 -5.66 -1.29 -4.93
N HIS A 257 -6.78 -0.76 -4.41
CA HIS A 257 -7.69 0.09 -5.16
C HIS A 257 -7.34 1.57 -4.96
N ILE A 258 -7.32 2.34 -6.06
CA ILE A 258 -6.84 3.74 -6.07
C ILE A 258 -7.51 4.63 -5.02
N PHE A 259 -8.81 4.46 -4.74
CA PHE A 259 -9.50 5.26 -3.75
C PHE A 259 -8.93 5.06 -2.34
N ALA A 260 -8.81 3.82 -1.87
CA ALA A 260 -8.25 3.54 -0.55
C ALA A 260 -6.75 3.87 -0.49
N LEU A 261 -6.01 3.62 -1.57
CA LEU A 261 -4.61 4.01 -1.70
C LEU A 261 -4.44 5.51 -1.49
N THR A 262 -5.21 6.34 -2.21
CA THR A 262 -5.10 7.81 -2.09
C THR A 262 -5.49 8.29 -0.70
N VAL A 263 -6.61 7.80 -0.15
CA VAL A 263 -7.12 8.27 1.13
C VAL A 263 -6.23 7.84 2.30
N HIS A 264 -5.81 6.57 2.35
CA HIS A 264 -5.13 6.02 3.53
C HIS A 264 -3.60 6.08 3.45
N ASN A 265 -3.01 5.80 2.27
CA ASN A 265 -1.56 5.85 2.12
C ASN A 265 -1.02 7.26 1.86
N PHE A 266 -1.84 8.16 1.33
CA PHE A 266 -1.33 9.49 0.99
C PHE A 266 -2.03 10.60 1.79
N MET A 267 -3.32 10.82 1.63
CA MET A 267 -4.01 11.93 2.24
C MET A 267 -3.96 11.90 3.78
N LEU A 268 -4.39 10.79 4.39
CA LEU A 268 -4.35 10.65 5.85
C LEU A 268 -2.90 10.61 6.38
N PHE A 269 -2.00 10.04 5.61
CA PHE A 269 -0.57 9.99 5.91
C PHE A 269 0.06 11.38 5.97
N HIS A 270 -0.31 12.29 5.06
CA HIS A 270 0.17 13.67 5.06
C HIS A 270 -0.14 14.43 6.37
N ILE A 271 -1.33 14.24 6.91
CA ILE A 271 -1.73 14.93 8.16
C ILE A 271 -1.26 14.21 9.44
N GLY A 272 -0.33 13.27 9.33
CA GLY A 272 0.13 12.50 10.49
C GLY A 272 -0.95 11.58 11.07
N GLY A 273 -1.94 11.18 10.25
CA GLY A 273 -3.04 10.33 10.68
C GLY A 273 -2.66 8.86 10.78
N ARG A 274 -3.54 8.08 11.41
CA ARG A 274 -3.40 6.63 11.63
C ARG A 274 -4.43 5.87 10.83
N SER A 275 -4.00 4.96 9.97
CA SER A 275 -4.86 4.03 9.24
C SER A 275 -4.94 2.68 9.95
N VAL A 276 -6.13 2.31 10.41
CA VAL A 276 -6.40 0.98 10.98
C VAL A 276 -6.84 0.04 9.86
N LEU A 277 -5.94 -0.85 9.47
CA LEU A 277 -6.11 -1.73 8.33
C LEU A 277 -7.02 -2.92 8.66
N ILE A 278 -8.08 -3.09 7.89
CA ILE A 278 -8.98 -4.25 7.97
C ILE A 278 -8.60 -5.23 6.86
N THR A 279 -7.99 -6.34 7.22
CA THR A 279 -7.53 -7.34 6.25
C THR A 279 -8.68 -8.09 5.59
N ASN A 280 -9.76 -8.36 6.33
CA ASN A 280 -10.96 -9.02 5.82
C ASN A 280 -12.24 -8.32 6.30
N PRO A 281 -12.78 -7.35 5.56
CA PRO A 281 -14.00 -6.63 5.95
C PRO A 281 -15.27 -7.50 5.91
N ARG A 282 -15.22 -8.68 5.28
CA ARG A 282 -16.35 -9.64 5.27
C ARG A 282 -16.52 -10.38 6.60
N ASP A 283 -15.49 -10.43 7.45
CA ASP A 283 -15.59 -10.91 8.83
C ASP A 283 -16.16 -9.78 9.70
N LEU A 284 -17.48 -9.55 9.58
CA LEU A 284 -18.19 -8.44 10.23
C LEU A 284 -17.99 -8.45 11.75
N LYS A 285 -17.91 -9.62 12.38
CA LYS A 285 -17.70 -9.74 13.83
C LYS A 285 -16.37 -9.13 14.24
N THR A 286 -15.31 -9.49 13.54
CA THR A 286 -13.96 -8.92 13.78
C THR A 286 -13.94 -7.45 13.42
N PHE A 287 -14.52 -7.05 12.30
CA PHE A 287 -14.57 -5.67 11.84
C PHE A 287 -15.25 -4.74 12.86
N VAL A 288 -16.46 -5.07 13.30
CA VAL A 288 -17.20 -4.30 14.32
C VAL A 288 -16.43 -4.27 15.65
N SER A 289 -15.76 -5.37 16.03
CA SER A 289 -14.94 -5.40 17.23
C SER A 289 -13.77 -4.42 17.16
N ILE A 290 -13.15 -4.28 15.99
CA ILE A 290 -12.07 -3.30 15.76
C ILE A 290 -12.63 -1.88 15.84
N MET A 291 -13.75 -1.59 15.18
CA MET A 291 -14.41 -0.27 15.23
C MET A 291 -14.72 0.16 16.67
N LYS A 292 -15.23 -0.75 17.50
CA LYS A 292 -15.56 -0.47 18.91
C LYS A 292 -14.33 -0.14 19.78
N LYS A 293 -13.13 -0.55 19.38
CA LYS A 293 -11.89 -0.30 20.13
C LYS A 293 -11.28 1.06 19.84
N HIS A 294 -11.66 1.69 18.72
CA HIS A 294 -11.06 2.93 18.27
C HIS A 294 -12.06 4.07 18.32
N LYS A 295 -11.65 5.20 18.88
CA LYS A 295 -12.36 6.48 18.67
C LYS A 295 -11.91 7.04 17.32
N PHE A 296 -12.41 6.46 16.23
CA PHE A 296 -12.04 6.86 14.88
C PHE A 296 -12.81 8.11 14.43
N HIS A 297 -12.19 8.87 13.52
CA HIS A 297 -12.70 10.11 12.95
C HIS A 297 -13.29 9.90 11.56
N MET A 298 -12.80 8.88 10.86
CA MET A 298 -13.20 8.59 9.49
C MET A 298 -13.28 7.08 9.25
N ILE A 299 -14.17 6.69 8.36
CA ILE A 299 -14.22 5.36 7.76
C ILE A 299 -14.48 5.52 6.26
N SER A 300 -13.63 4.90 5.44
CA SER A 300 -13.89 4.81 4.00
C SER A 300 -14.71 3.56 3.70
N GLY A 301 -15.74 3.69 2.88
CA GLY A 301 -16.60 2.55 2.57
C GLY A 301 -17.37 2.76 1.28
N VAL A 302 -17.98 1.68 0.81
CA VAL A 302 -18.97 1.66 -0.27
C VAL A 302 -20.33 1.27 0.30
N ASN A 303 -21.42 1.59 -0.39
CA ASN A 303 -22.79 1.38 0.11
C ASN A 303 -23.01 -0.04 0.64
N THR A 304 -22.55 -1.06 -0.09
CA THR A 304 -22.65 -2.46 0.30
C THR A 304 -21.95 -2.83 1.63
N LEU A 305 -20.97 -2.03 2.05
CA LEU A 305 -20.33 -2.23 3.35
C LEU A 305 -21.16 -1.67 4.50
N TYR A 306 -21.90 -0.57 4.24
CA TYR A 306 -22.75 0.07 5.26
C TYR A 306 -24.13 -0.60 5.41
N GLU A 307 -24.55 -1.40 4.40
CA GLU A 307 -25.79 -2.15 4.41
C GLU A 307 -25.67 -3.53 5.08
N ALA A 308 -24.45 -4.00 5.37
CA ALA A 308 -24.15 -5.31 5.95
C ALA A 308 -24.11 -5.26 7.49
#